data_63113fd61009855d58795bb6b6387299
#
_entry.id   63113fd61009855d58795bb6b6387299
#
_cell.length_a   1.000
_cell.length_b   1.000
_cell.length_c   1.000
_cell.angle_alpha   90.00
_cell.angle_beta   90.00
_cell.angle_gamma   90.00
#
_symmetry.space_group_name_H-M   'P 1'
#
loop_
_entity.id
_entity.type
_entity.pdbx_description
1 polymer ?
#
loop_
_entity_poly.entity_id
_entity_poly.type
_entity_poly.pdbx_seq_one_letter_code
_entity_poly.pdbx_strand_id
1 'polypeptide(L)'
;MFEIVDTQTQDAIIKVIGVGGCGGNAVDHMIDFGVQGVEFISINTDAQALQRNKAKIQLQLGTGVTRGLGAGANPEIGREAALEDRERIAELIEGADMLFITAGMGGGTGTGAAPVVAEVAKEMGILTVAVVTKPFMFEGKRVRLANAGIEALSRHVDSLIIIPNEKLMQVLGEDVSMLDAFTAANNVLHGA
;
A
#
# COMPACT_ATOMS: atom_id res chain seq x y z
N MET A 1 -7.63 48.84 15.87
CA MET A 1 -6.34 48.22 15.43
C MET A 1 -6.62 46.76 15.20
N PHE A 2 -6.55 46.29 13.95
CA PHE A 2 -6.74 44.87 13.62
C PHE A 2 -5.36 44.21 13.67
N GLU A 3 -5.16 43.25 14.57
CA GLU A 3 -3.98 42.35 14.49
C GLU A 3 -4.20 41.36 13.35
N ILE A 4 -3.32 41.40 12.38
CA ILE A 4 -3.21 40.31 11.41
C ILE A 4 -2.63 39.15 12.18
N VAL A 5 -3.48 38.22 12.61
CA VAL A 5 -3.02 36.92 13.09
C VAL A 5 -2.46 36.21 11.86
N ASP A 6 -1.15 36.14 11.81
CA ASP A 6 -0.45 35.31 10.82
C ASP A 6 -0.83 33.86 11.10
N THR A 7 -1.91 33.41 10.50
CA THR A 7 -2.27 32.00 10.50
C THR A 7 -1.21 31.32 9.63
N GLN A 8 -0.14 30.84 10.26
CA GLN A 8 0.73 29.86 9.63
C GLN A 8 -0.17 28.69 9.24
N THR A 9 -0.50 28.64 7.96
CA THR A 9 -1.11 27.46 7.36
C THR A 9 -0.08 26.34 7.51
N GLN A 10 -0.27 25.48 8.52
CA GLN A 10 0.49 24.25 8.59
C GLN A 10 0.10 23.42 7.39
N ASP A 11 1.09 23.06 6.58
CA ASP A 11 0.88 22.14 5.46
C ASP A 11 0.34 20.82 5.98
N ALA A 12 -0.60 20.22 5.26
CA ALA A 12 -1.15 18.92 5.60
C ALA A 12 -0.04 17.86 5.59
N ILE A 13 -0.02 17.00 6.59
CA ILE A 13 0.93 15.88 6.68
C ILE A 13 0.33 14.71 5.90
N ILE A 14 0.99 14.37 4.79
CA ILE A 14 0.59 13.28 3.92
C ILE A 14 1.62 12.14 4.08
N LYS A 15 1.13 10.95 4.36
CA LYS A 15 1.94 9.73 4.41
C LYS A 15 1.48 8.75 3.35
N VAL A 16 2.42 8.07 2.74
CA VAL A 16 2.18 6.97 1.78
C VAL A 16 2.77 5.70 2.37
N ILE A 17 1.95 4.70 2.54
CA ILE A 17 2.37 3.39 3.04
C ILE A 17 2.20 2.32 1.95
N GLY A 18 3.32 1.74 1.54
CA GLY A 18 3.35 0.61 0.63
C GLY A 18 3.31 -0.70 1.40
N VAL A 19 2.35 -1.55 1.09
CA VAL A 19 2.10 -2.82 1.79
C VAL A 19 2.43 -4.00 0.87
N GLY A 20 3.36 -4.82 1.30
CA GLY A 20 3.81 -5.98 0.54
C GLY A 20 4.76 -5.62 -0.60
N GLY A 21 5.06 -6.58 -1.46
CA GLY A 21 6.04 -6.40 -2.54
C GLY A 21 5.62 -5.37 -3.59
N CYS A 22 4.39 -5.46 -4.07
CA CYS A 22 3.85 -4.52 -5.07
C CYS A 22 3.76 -3.10 -4.49
N GLY A 23 3.24 -2.95 -3.27
CA GLY A 23 3.15 -1.66 -2.60
C GLY A 23 4.52 -1.04 -2.33
N GLY A 24 5.49 -1.85 -1.93
CA GLY A 24 6.88 -1.42 -1.76
C GLY A 24 7.52 -0.95 -3.07
N ASN A 25 7.28 -1.65 -4.16
CA ASN A 25 7.76 -1.23 -5.49
C ASN A 25 7.13 0.10 -5.93
N ALA A 26 5.85 0.30 -5.67
CA ALA A 26 5.18 1.57 -5.97
C ALA A 26 5.82 2.74 -5.19
N VAL A 27 6.13 2.53 -3.91
CA VAL A 27 6.85 3.51 -3.10
C VAL A 27 8.23 3.82 -3.68
N ASP A 28 8.99 2.81 -4.09
CA ASP A 28 10.29 3.01 -4.73
C ASP A 28 10.18 3.86 -6.00
N HIS A 29 9.18 3.61 -6.83
CA HIS A 29 8.94 4.41 -8.03
C HIS A 29 8.61 5.87 -7.71
N MET A 30 7.80 6.12 -6.68
CA MET A 30 7.48 7.49 -6.26
C MET A 30 8.72 8.23 -5.75
N ILE A 31 9.58 7.56 -5.00
CA ILE A 31 10.85 8.12 -4.52
C ILE A 31 11.79 8.44 -5.69
N ASP A 32 11.92 7.53 -6.64
CA ASP A 32 12.78 7.72 -7.83
C ASP A 32 12.29 8.87 -8.71
N PHE A 33 10.98 9.07 -8.78
CA PHE A 33 10.38 10.19 -9.51
C PHE A 33 10.52 11.53 -8.78
N GLY A 34 11.00 11.52 -7.55
CA GLY A 34 11.22 12.74 -6.78
C GLY A 34 9.95 13.37 -6.23
N VAL A 35 8.91 12.58 -5.95
CA VAL A 35 7.70 13.06 -5.26
C VAL A 35 8.09 13.64 -3.91
N GLN A 36 7.74 14.90 -3.67
CA GLN A 36 8.08 15.65 -2.46
C GLN A 36 6.83 15.97 -1.63
N GLY A 37 7.06 16.36 -0.39
CA GLY A 37 6.00 16.77 0.52
C GLY A 37 5.23 15.59 1.14
N VAL A 38 5.74 14.38 1.02
CA VAL A 38 5.14 13.14 1.52
C VAL A 38 6.16 12.33 2.29
N GLU A 39 5.72 11.68 3.33
CA GLU A 39 6.51 10.69 4.06
C GLU A 39 6.21 9.29 3.51
N PHE A 40 7.25 8.58 3.09
CA PHE A 40 7.13 7.23 2.52
C PHE A 40 7.43 6.16 3.56
N ILE A 41 6.53 5.18 3.64
CA ILE A 41 6.63 4.05 4.55
C ILE A 41 6.48 2.76 3.74
N SER A 42 7.33 1.78 3.98
CA SER A 42 7.17 0.43 3.42
C SER A 42 7.05 -0.59 4.54
N ILE A 43 6.03 -1.42 4.46
CA ILE A 43 5.83 -2.53 5.37
C ILE A 43 5.72 -3.85 4.60
N ASN A 44 6.33 -4.89 5.10
CA ASN A 44 6.34 -6.20 4.44
C ASN A 44 6.66 -7.31 5.45
N THR A 45 6.24 -8.51 5.13
CA THR A 45 6.63 -9.75 5.82
C THR A 45 7.95 -10.31 5.29
N ASP A 46 8.39 -9.87 4.11
CA ASP A 46 9.62 -10.27 3.45
C ASP A 46 10.75 -9.30 3.80
N ALA A 47 11.69 -9.77 4.63
CA ALA A 47 12.83 -8.96 5.07
C ALA A 47 13.77 -8.59 3.92
N GLN A 48 13.95 -9.46 2.93
CA GLN A 48 14.82 -9.18 1.79
C GLN A 48 14.25 -8.09 0.89
N ALA A 49 12.92 -8.09 0.69
CA ALA A 49 12.26 -7.05 -0.06
C ALA A 49 12.42 -5.68 0.63
N LEU A 50 12.32 -5.62 1.95
CA LEU A 50 12.54 -4.40 2.71
C LEU A 50 13.98 -3.90 2.63
N GLN A 51 14.98 -4.78 2.65
CA GLN A 51 16.38 -4.38 2.51
C GLN A 51 16.67 -3.68 1.19
N ARG A 52 15.94 -4.04 0.12
CA ARG A 52 16.07 -3.44 -1.21
C ARG A 52 15.19 -2.21 -1.42
N ASN A 53 14.28 -1.97 -0.50
CA ASN A 53 13.33 -0.86 -0.60
C ASN A 53 13.98 0.48 -0.22
N LYS A 54 13.60 1.55 -0.91
CA LYS A 54 14.17 2.89 -0.77
C LYS A 54 13.51 3.75 0.30
N ALA A 55 12.38 3.33 0.86
CA ALA A 55 11.70 4.07 1.91
C ALA A 55 12.61 4.19 3.15
N LYS A 56 12.67 5.38 3.72
CA LYS A 56 13.45 5.63 4.93
C LYS A 56 12.80 5.00 6.17
N ILE A 57 11.47 4.89 6.15
CA ILE A 57 10.69 4.31 7.22
C ILE A 57 10.21 2.94 6.77
N GLN A 58 10.61 1.91 7.48
CA GLN A 58 10.29 0.54 7.16
C GLN A 58 9.87 -0.23 8.40
N LEU A 59 8.93 -1.16 8.23
CA LEU A 59 8.52 -2.08 9.28
C LEU A 59 8.42 -3.49 8.70
N GLN A 60 9.16 -4.42 9.28
CA GLN A 60 8.98 -5.83 9.04
C GLN A 60 7.80 -6.33 9.87
N LEU A 61 6.76 -6.80 9.18
CA LEU A 61 5.56 -7.34 9.82
C LEU A 61 5.74 -8.79 10.21
N GLY A 62 5.20 -9.15 11.37
CA GLY A 62 5.00 -10.52 11.77
C GLY A 62 6.27 -11.35 11.86
N THR A 63 7.30 -10.84 12.52
CA THR A 63 8.55 -11.59 12.73
C THR A 63 8.33 -12.92 13.43
N GLY A 64 7.36 -13.01 14.33
CA GLY A 64 6.96 -14.25 14.98
C GLY A 64 6.19 -15.22 14.08
N VAL A 65 5.49 -14.69 13.08
CA VAL A 65 4.65 -15.48 12.16
C VAL A 65 5.44 -16.01 10.96
N THR A 66 6.24 -15.16 10.31
CA THR A 66 6.93 -15.52 9.04
C THR A 66 8.44 -15.60 9.13
N ARG A 67 9.04 -15.07 10.19
CA ARG A 67 10.52 -15.01 10.36
C ARG A 67 11.23 -14.31 9.20
N GLY A 68 10.55 -13.35 8.56
CA GLY A 68 11.12 -12.61 7.44
C GLY A 68 11.05 -13.31 6.08
N LEU A 69 10.39 -14.46 5.99
CA LEU A 69 10.31 -15.26 4.75
C LEU A 69 9.12 -14.89 3.85
N GLY A 70 8.28 -13.95 4.30
CA GLY A 70 7.08 -13.57 3.56
C GLY A 70 5.86 -14.42 3.90
N ALA A 71 4.72 -14.05 3.33
CA ALA A 71 3.43 -14.69 3.62
C ALA A 71 3.11 -15.91 2.72
N GLY A 72 3.97 -16.23 1.75
CA GLY A 72 3.76 -17.39 0.89
C GLY A 72 2.46 -17.34 0.08
N ALA A 73 2.09 -16.16 -0.42
CA ALA A 73 0.83 -15.91 -1.14
C ALA A 73 -0.44 -16.27 -0.34
N ASN A 74 -0.35 -16.30 0.99
CA ASN A 74 -1.48 -16.59 1.87
C ASN A 74 -1.92 -15.30 2.60
N PRO A 75 -3.11 -14.73 2.27
CA PRO A 75 -3.60 -13.51 2.90
C PRO A 75 -3.83 -13.62 4.43
N GLU A 76 -4.20 -14.79 4.93
CA GLU A 76 -4.36 -14.99 6.38
C GLU A 76 -3.05 -14.77 7.13
N ILE A 77 -1.94 -15.26 6.57
CA ILE A 77 -0.60 -15.02 7.15
C ILE A 77 -0.25 -13.55 7.11
N GLY A 78 -0.54 -12.87 6.00
CA GLY A 78 -0.36 -11.42 5.88
C GLY A 78 -1.19 -10.64 6.90
N ARG A 79 -2.42 -11.06 7.11
CA ARG A 79 -3.31 -10.46 8.12
C ARG A 79 -2.80 -10.68 9.54
N GLU A 80 -2.45 -11.91 9.90
CA GLU A 80 -1.89 -12.24 11.21
C GLU A 80 -0.60 -11.45 11.50
N ALA A 81 0.27 -11.33 10.50
CA ALA A 81 1.49 -10.56 10.60
C ALA A 81 1.22 -9.08 10.91
N ALA A 82 0.25 -8.48 10.23
CA ALA A 82 -0.14 -7.10 10.48
C ALA A 82 -0.80 -6.92 11.86
N LEU A 83 -1.62 -7.87 12.29
CA LEU A 83 -2.24 -7.85 13.61
C LEU A 83 -1.21 -7.95 14.74
N GLU A 84 -0.15 -8.72 14.56
CA GLU A 84 0.96 -8.80 15.51
C GLU A 84 1.62 -7.44 15.72
N ASP A 85 1.74 -6.65 14.66
CA ASP A 85 2.40 -5.35 14.68
C ASP A 85 1.44 -4.15 14.59
N ARG A 86 0.19 -4.34 14.97
CA ARG A 86 -0.86 -3.32 14.89
C ARG A 86 -0.46 -2.01 15.59
N GLU A 87 0.13 -2.08 16.75
CA GLU A 87 0.56 -0.90 17.52
C GLU A 87 1.70 -0.16 16.82
N ARG A 88 2.64 -0.89 16.23
CA ARG A 88 3.73 -0.31 15.45
C ARG A 88 3.23 0.37 14.18
N ILE A 89 2.24 -0.22 13.51
CA ILE A 89 1.57 0.41 12.37
C ILE A 89 0.94 1.74 12.81
N ALA A 90 0.24 1.77 13.93
CA ALA A 90 -0.35 2.98 14.47
C ALA A 90 0.70 4.07 14.73
N GLU A 91 1.83 3.72 15.30
CA GLU A 91 2.95 4.66 15.53
C GLU A 91 3.49 5.24 14.21
N LEU A 92 3.60 4.42 13.16
CA LEU A 92 4.11 4.87 11.85
C LEU A 92 3.20 5.88 11.16
N ILE A 93 1.90 5.73 11.32
CA ILE A 93 0.91 6.59 10.64
C ILE A 93 0.41 7.75 11.52
N GLU A 94 0.80 7.78 12.80
CA GLU A 94 0.42 8.83 13.72
C GLU A 94 0.79 10.22 13.20
N GLY A 95 -0.11 11.16 13.35
CA GLY A 95 0.09 12.54 12.93
C GLY A 95 -0.20 12.81 11.45
N ALA A 96 -0.53 11.80 10.67
CA ALA A 96 -0.95 12.01 9.28
C ALA A 96 -2.33 12.66 9.22
N ASP A 97 -2.47 13.69 8.40
CA ASP A 97 -3.77 14.26 8.04
C ASP A 97 -4.43 13.41 6.95
N MET A 98 -3.63 12.84 6.07
CA MET A 98 -4.06 11.96 5.00
C MET A 98 -3.07 10.80 4.82
N LEU A 99 -3.62 9.60 4.70
CA LEU A 99 -2.87 8.39 4.43
C LEU A 99 -3.28 7.78 3.10
N PHE A 100 -2.29 7.57 2.23
CA PHE A 100 -2.43 6.74 1.04
C PHE A 100 -1.89 5.35 1.32
N ILE A 101 -2.72 4.33 1.10
CA ILE A 101 -2.32 2.92 1.17
C ILE A 101 -2.18 2.41 -0.25
N THR A 102 -1.02 1.87 -0.61
CA THR A 102 -0.80 1.25 -1.90
C THR A 102 -0.42 -0.21 -1.73
N ALA A 103 -1.08 -1.09 -2.48
CA ALA A 103 -0.87 -2.53 -2.41
C ALA A 103 -1.28 -3.22 -3.71
N GLY A 104 -0.66 -4.34 -3.99
CA GLY A 104 -1.13 -5.26 -5.02
C GLY A 104 -2.03 -6.33 -4.38
N MET A 105 -3.27 -6.43 -4.82
CA MET A 105 -4.20 -7.44 -4.34
C MET A 105 -4.01 -8.77 -5.08
N GLY A 106 -4.17 -9.86 -4.36
CA GLY A 106 -4.01 -11.23 -4.88
C GLY A 106 -2.81 -11.98 -4.32
N GLY A 107 -1.87 -11.29 -3.70
CA GLY A 107 -0.76 -11.90 -2.96
C GLY A 107 -1.13 -12.15 -1.50
N GLY A 108 -0.12 -12.45 -0.68
CA GLY A 108 -0.31 -12.70 0.74
C GLY A 108 -0.31 -11.44 1.58
N THR A 109 0.80 -10.72 1.59
CA THR A 109 0.99 -9.57 2.48
C THR A 109 0.07 -8.40 2.13
N GLY A 110 0.07 -7.95 0.87
CA GLY A 110 -0.77 -6.81 0.46
C GLY A 110 -2.26 -7.07 0.69
N THR A 111 -2.75 -8.23 0.28
CA THR A 111 -4.15 -8.61 0.41
C THR A 111 -4.61 -8.70 1.86
N GLY A 112 -3.79 -9.30 2.73
CA GLY A 112 -4.14 -9.53 4.12
C GLY A 112 -3.85 -8.35 5.04
N ALA A 113 -2.73 -7.66 4.83
CA ALA A 113 -2.27 -6.59 5.71
C ALA A 113 -2.86 -5.21 5.41
N ALA A 114 -3.14 -4.89 4.14
CA ALA A 114 -3.70 -3.58 3.78
C ALA A 114 -5.02 -3.27 4.49
N PRO A 115 -5.98 -4.20 4.61
CA PRO A 115 -7.20 -3.95 5.40
C PRO A 115 -6.91 -3.64 6.87
N VAL A 116 -5.91 -4.26 7.47
CA VAL A 116 -5.52 -4.00 8.86
C VAL A 116 -4.98 -2.57 9.00
N VAL A 117 -4.13 -2.15 8.09
CA VAL A 117 -3.62 -0.76 8.06
C VAL A 117 -4.77 0.24 7.95
N ALA A 118 -5.71 -0.02 7.06
CA ALA A 118 -6.88 0.83 6.87
C ALA A 118 -7.76 0.91 8.12
N GLU A 119 -7.97 -0.21 8.79
CA GLU A 119 -8.72 -0.26 10.04
C GLU A 119 -8.05 0.57 11.13
N VAL A 120 -6.75 0.46 11.29
CA VAL A 120 -5.97 1.26 12.24
C VAL A 120 -6.09 2.76 11.92
N ALA A 121 -5.94 3.14 10.65
CA ALA A 121 -6.08 4.52 10.21
C ALA A 121 -7.49 5.09 10.50
N LYS A 122 -8.52 4.29 10.26
CA LYS A 122 -9.91 4.67 10.54
C LYS A 122 -10.13 4.90 12.03
N GLU A 123 -9.63 4.02 12.88
CA GLU A 123 -9.73 4.17 14.34
C GLU A 123 -9.01 5.43 14.85
N MET A 124 -7.94 5.85 14.17
CA MET A 124 -7.19 7.06 14.49
C MET A 124 -7.79 8.33 13.88
N GLY A 125 -8.87 8.23 13.13
CA GLY A 125 -9.53 9.36 12.50
C GLY A 125 -8.75 9.96 11.32
N ILE A 126 -7.87 9.20 10.70
CA ILE A 126 -7.06 9.66 9.56
C ILE A 126 -7.84 9.46 8.26
N LEU A 127 -7.91 10.51 7.43
CA LEU A 127 -8.47 10.41 6.09
C LEU A 127 -7.63 9.43 5.25
N THR A 128 -8.25 8.35 4.77
CA THR A 128 -7.54 7.24 4.16
C THR A 128 -8.03 6.97 2.74
N VAL A 129 -7.09 6.95 1.81
CA VAL A 129 -7.31 6.62 0.40
C VAL A 129 -6.46 5.39 0.07
N ALA A 130 -7.07 4.34 -0.46
CA ALA A 130 -6.34 3.17 -0.92
C ALA A 130 -6.29 3.15 -2.46
N VAL A 131 -5.11 2.87 -2.99
CA VAL A 131 -4.87 2.68 -4.42
C VAL A 131 -4.26 1.30 -4.61
N VAL A 132 -5.02 0.39 -5.18
CA VAL A 132 -4.63 -1.01 -5.28
C VAL A 132 -4.73 -1.54 -6.70
N THR A 133 -3.88 -2.50 -7.04
CA THR A 133 -4.00 -3.24 -8.30
C THR A 133 -4.76 -4.55 -8.08
N LYS A 134 -5.46 -4.96 -9.13
CA LYS A 134 -6.16 -6.25 -9.20
C LYS A 134 -5.44 -7.14 -10.22
N PRO A 135 -5.19 -8.44 -9.89
CA PRO A 135 -4.46 -9.32 -10.80
C PRO A 135 -5.20 -9.56 -12.11
N PHE A 136 -4.48 -10.05 -13.12
CA PHE A 136 -5.06 -10.43 -14.40
C PHE A 136 -6.08 -11.56 -14.23
N MET A 137 -7.13 -11.57 -15.06
CA MET A 137 -8.18 -12.59 -15.04
C MET A 137 -7.63 -14.02 -15.17
N PHE A 138 -6.56 -14.20 -15.94
CA PHE A 138 -5.92 -15.51 -16.10
C PHE A 138 -5.20 -16.00 -14.83
N GLU A 139 -4.98 -15.16 -13.85
CA GLU A 139 -4.36 -15.53 -12.58
C GLU A 139 -5.34 -16.22 -11.60
N GLY A 140 -6.54 -16.52 -12.03
CA GLY A 140 -7.58 -17.36 -11.42
C GLY A 140 -7.70 -17.27 -9.90
N LYS A 141 -6.90 -18.04 -9.18
CA LYS A 141 -6.91 -18.10 -7.71
C LYS A 141 -6.59 -16.74 -7.08
N ARG A 142 -5.65 -15.97 -7.65
CA ARG A 142 -5.29 -14.64 -7.14
C ARG A 142 -6.43 -13.64 -7.28
N VAL A 143 -7.26 -13.76 -8.31
CA VAL A 143 -8.45 -12.90 -8.50
C VAL A 143 -9.43 -13.07 -7.35
N ARG A 144 -9.67 -14.29 -6.90
CA ARG A 144 -10.56 -14.57 -5.76
C ARG A 144 -10.01 -13.97 -4.47
N LEU A 145 -8.73 -14.16 -4.22
CA LEU A 145 -8.05 -13.58 -3.05
C LEU A 145 -8.09 -12.05 -3.09
N ALA A 146 -7.84 -11.48 -4.27
CA ALA A 146 -7.90 -10.03 -4.47
C ALA A 146 -9.29 -9.47 -4.18
N ASN A 147 -10.34 -10.10 -4.68
CA ASN A 147 -11.72 -9.65 -4.46
C ASN A 147 -12.09 -9.67 -2.98
N ALA A 148 -11.72 -10.70 -2.24
CA ALA A 148 -11.93 -10.78 -0.80
C ALA A 148 -11.17 -9.69 -0.05
N GLY A 149 -9.92 -9.43 -0.42
CA GLY A 149 -9.09 -8.38 0.18
C GLY A 149 -9.62 -6.97 -0.12
N ILE A 150 -10.06 -6.72 -1.35
CA ILE A 150 -10.67 -5.45 -1.75
C ILE A 150 -11.96 -5.20 -0.97
N GLU A 151 -12.80 -6.21 -0.80
CA GLU A 151 -14.02 -6.09 0.01
C GLU A 151 -13.70 -5.73 1.46
N ALA A 152 -12.74 -6.42 2.08
CA ALA A 152 -12.29 -6.11 3.43
C ALA A 152 -11.72 -4.69 3.54
N LEU A 153 -10.90 -4.28 2.57
CA LEU A 153 -10.29 -2.95 2.53
C LEU A 153 -11.36 -1.85 2.38
N SER A 154 -12.36 -2.06 1.54
CA SER A 154 -13.40 -1.06 1.24
C SER A 154 -14.20 -0.63 2.46
N ARG A 155 -14.24 -1.47 3.49
CA ARG A 155 -14.98 -1.18 4.73
C ARG A 155 -14.29 -0.13 5.61
N HIS A 156 -13.00 0.11 5.40
CA HIS A 156 -12.17 0.93 6.29
C HIS A 156 -11.55 2.15 5.64
N VAL A 157 -11.75 2.37 4.34
CA VAL A 157 -11.20 3.51 3.62
C VAL A 157 -12.27 4.51 3.21
N ASP A 158 -11.88 5.78 3.11
CA ASP A 158 -12.77 6.85 2.66
C ASP A 158 -12.93 6.84 1.14
N SER A 159 -11.89 6.42 0.42
CA SER A 159 -11.88 6.27 -1.03
C SER A 159 -11.02 5.07 -1.42
N LEU A 160 -11.48 4.31 -2.41
CA LEU A 160 -10.79 3.15 -2.93
C LEU A 160 -10.69 3.25 -4.44
N ILE A 161 -9.45 3.28 -4.94
CA ILE A 161 -9.14 3.26 -6.37
C ILE A 161 -8.59 1.88 -6.71
N ILE A 162 -9.29 1.18 -7.60
CA ILE A 162 -8.90 -0.15 -8.07
C ILE A 162 -8.41 -0.05 -9.51
N ILE A 163 -7.20 -0.53 -9.77
CA ILE A 163 -6.59 -0.54 -11.09
C ILE A 163 -6.45 -1.99 -11.56
N PRO A 164 -7.37 -2.49 -12.39
CA PRO A 164 -7.23 -3.83 -12.96
C PRO A 164 -6.04 -3.87 -13.94
N ASN A 165 -5.20 -4.90 -13.83
CA ASN A 165 -4.05 -5.05 -14.72
C ASN A 165 -4.45 -5.19 -16.20
N GLU A 166 -5.62 -5.82 -16.50
CA GLU A 166 -6.15 -5.87 -17.87
C GLU A 166 -6.38 -4.49 -18.48
N LYS A 167 -6.81 -3.52 -17.68
CA LYS A 167 -7.01 -2.15 -18.18
C LYS A 167 -5.71 -1.50 -18.59
N LEU A 168 -4.63 -1.81 -17.92
CA LEU A 168 -3.29 -1.34 -18.30
C LEU A 168 -2.83 -1.95 -19.62
N MET A 169 -3.08 -3.26 -19.84
CA MET A 169 -2.79 -3.92 -21.11
C MET A 169 -3.58 -3.31 -22.26
N GLN A 170 -4.85 -2.98 -22.05
CA GLN A 170 -5.67 -2.32 -23.08
C GLN A 170 -5.14 -0.95 -23.49
N VAL A 171 -4.60 -0.21 -22.54
CA VAL A 171 -4.00 1.13 -22.80
C VAL A 171 -2.65 1.01 -23.49
N LEU A 172 -1.85 0.00 -23.14
CA LEU A 172 -0.49 -0.20 -23.65
C LEU A 172 -0.42 -0.98 -24.96
N GLY A 173 -1.50 -1.71 -25.34
CA GLY A 173 -1.57 -2.54 -26.54
C GLY A 173 -1.29 -4.02 -26.27
N GLU A 174 -1.64 -4.86 -27.27
CA GLU A 174 -1.59 -6.33 -27.14
C GLU A 174 -0.17 -6.92 -27.14
N ASP A 175 0.83 -6.15 -27.58
CA ASP A 175 2.23 -6.60 -27.73
C ASP A 175 3.08 -6.39 -26.46
N VAL A 176 2.47 -6.02 -25.35
CA VAL A 176 3.19 -5.75 -24.11
C VAL A 176 3.44 -7.06 -23.35
N SER A 177 4.70 -7.29 -22.96
CA SER A 177 5.03 -8.43 -22.08
C SER A 177 4.36 -8.32 -20.71
N MET A 178 4.17 -9.48 -20.03
CA MET A 178 3.65 -9.47 -18.65
C MET A 178 4.51 -8.60 -17.73
N LEU A 179 5.83 -8.62 -17.91
CA LEU A 179 6.74 -7.79 -17.12
C LEU A 179 6.47 -6.30 -17.34
N ASP A 180 6.28 -5.89 -18.60
CA ASP A 180 5.96 -4.50 -18.94
C ASP A 180 4.60 -4.08 -18.36
N ALA A 181 3.61 -4.98 -18.37
CA ALA A 181 2.30 -4.74 -17.79
C ALA A 181 2.38 -4.55 -16.27
N PHE A 182 3.15 -5.38 -15.56
CA PHE A 182 3.38 -5.21 -14.10
C PHE A 182 4.14 -3.92 -13.79
N THR A 183 5.12 -3.56 -14.61
CA THR A 183 5.85 -2.29 -14.49
C THR A 183 4.92 -1.10 -14.68
N ALA A 184 4.04 -1.16 -15.68
CA ALA A 184 3.05 -0.12 -15.94
C ALA A 184 2.03 -0.01 -14.79
N ALA A 185 1.60 -1.14 -14.20
CA ALA A 185 0.75 -1.15 -13.02
C ALA A 185 1.40 -0.41 -11.84
N ASN A 186 2.68 -0.67 -11.59
CA ASN A 186 3.44 0.04 -10.57
C ASN A 186 3.53 1.54 -10.87
N ASN A 187 3.75 1.93 -12.13
CA ASN A 187 3.80 3.33 -12.53
C ASN A 187 2.46 4.05 -12.34
N VAL A 188 1.34 3.37 -12.55
CA VAL A 188 0.00 3.94 -12.29
C VAL A 188 -0.21 4.17 -10.80
N LEU A 189 0.20 3.23 -9.94
CA LEU A 189 0.18 3.43 -8.49
C LEU A 189 1.04 4.63 -8.08
N HIS A 190 2.17 4.82 -8.73
CA HIS A 190 3.01 5.99 -8.52
C HIS A 190 2.31 7.30 -8.94
N GLY A 191 1.55 7.29 -10.06
CA GLY A 191 0.83 8.46 -10.57
C GLY A 191 -0.42 8.84 -9.77
N ALA A 192 -0.89 7.97 -8.89
CA ALA A 192 -2.03 8.23 -8.04
C ALA A 192 -1.65 9.09 -6.83
#